data_1291c90e865c5645fbe98f80e0da2b1a
#
_entry.id   1291c90e865c5645fbe98f80e0da2b1a
#
_cell.length_a   1.000
_cell.length_b   1.000
_cell.length_c   1.000
_cell.angle_alpha   90.00
_cell.angle_beta   90.00
_cell.angle_gamma   90.00
#
_symmetry.space_group_name_H-M   'P 1'
#
loop_
_entity.id
_entity.type
_entity.pdbx_description
1 polymer ?
#
loop_
_entity_poly.entity_id
_entity_poly.type
_entity_poly.pdbx_seq_one_letter_code
_entity_poly.pdbx_strand_id
1 'polypeptide(L)'
;MGKASALVKNNLRAIPLVRAYRTQKVKEKYVLQYLLTEKQLSYCLESDIKKQRVIAEWENRHPEKASELKQKIDTAIQRGSLQDSENLRLELKFLYSAYGYTPNEYLSYGFSTKSYDEIRAFISDRQSVLYGYSMNHLYAMNLFLDKWRTYVKFRPYFHRECAVIESEEDYGTFESFVNKHPVFVKKDVFESCGRGVELVDISKETSIRECFQRLRKTRKVIIEEVVCQSSKLALLNHSSVNTVRCFTLMLKSGIIIPWTFIKVGRNGSFVDNGGAGGLLVGIDSEKGILNTDGVDEYGYRYEKHPDTGIAFKGFALPEWDSMITLCKKMAAMEPKVPWIGWDMAHTDHGWSVIEGNCISETIGPQSTNLRGIRAELENYILKM
;
A
#
# COMPACT_ATOMS: atom_id res chain seq x y z
N MET A 1 -24.26 -3.77 -18.86
CA MET A 1 -23.83 -2.36 -18.69
C MET A 1 -22.29 -2.16 -18.57
N GLY A 2 -21.45 -3.19 -18.68
CA GLY A 2 -20.04 -3.09 -18.27
C GLY A 2 -19.05 -2.50 -19.29
N LYS A 3 -18.95 -3.02 -20.50
CA LYS A 3 -17.83 -2.71 -21.42
C LYS A 3 -17.91 -1.30 -22.05
N ALA A 4 -19.08 -0.89 -22.55
CA ALA A 4 -19.28 0.44 -23.12
C ALA A 4 -19.11 1.57 -22.08
N SER A 5 -19.61 1.35 -20.86
CA SER A 5 -19.47 2.31 -19.77
C SER A 5 -18.01 2.48 -19.28
N ALA A 6 -17.21 1.41 -19.29
CA ALA A 6 -15.79 1.47 -18.92
C ALA A 6 -14.96 2.16 -20.00
N LEU A 7 -15.24 1.88 -21.28
CA LEU A 7 -14.54 2.52 -22.41
C LEU A 7 -14.86 4.02 -22.48
N VAL A 8 -16.13 4.40 -22.30
CA VAL A 8 -16.54 5.81 -22.24
C VAL A 8 -15.93 6.52 -21.04
N LYS A 9 -15.93 5.89 -19.85
CA LYS A 9 -15.27 6.42 -18.66
C LYS A 9 -13.75 6.61 -18.87
N ASN A 10 -13.09 5.69 -19.53
CA ASN A 10 -11.66 5.76 -19.79
C ASN A 10 -11.32 6.85 -20.81
N ASN A 11 -12.11 7.00 -21.88
CA ASN A 11 -11.93 8.09 -22.85
C ASN A 11 -12.19 9.46 -22.25
N LEU A 12 -13.22 9.60 -21.41
CA LEU A 12 -13.47 10.85 -20.67
C LEU A 12 -12.33 11.20 -19.70
N ARG A 13 -11.66 10.21 -19.11
CA ARG A 13 -10.49 10.43 -18.23
C ARG A 13 -9.26 10.97 -18.98
N ALA A 14 -9.15 10.75 -20.29
CA ALA A 14 -8.08 11.29 -21.10
C ALA A 14 -8.20 12.80 -21.33
N ILE A 15 -9.39 13.38 -21.18
CA ILE A 15 -9.63 14.82 -21.39
C ILE A 15 -9.04 15.61 -20.20
N PRO A 16 -8.14 16.60 -20.46
CA PRO A 16 -7.47 17.36 -19.38
C PRO A 16 -8.41 18.00 -18.36
N LEU A 17 -9.53 18.58 -18.80
CA LEU A 17 -10.55 19.19 -17.93
C LEU A 17 -11.24 18.16 -17.04
N VAL A 18 -11.56 16.98 -17.56
CA VAL A 18 -12.16 15.88 -16.76
C VAL A 18 -11.15 15.36 -15.75
N ARG A 19 -9.89 15.35 -16.10
CA ARG A 19 -8.78 14.98 -15.21
C ARG A 19 -8.65 15.97 -14.06
N ALA A 20 -8.57 17.26 -14.36
CA ALA A 20 -8.50 18.33 -13.37
C ALA A 20 -9.70 18.28 -12.40
N TYR A 21 -10.92 18.13 -12.94
CA TYR A 21 -12.12 17.97 -12.13
C TYR A 21 -12.05 16.74 -11.20
N ARG A 22 -11.60 15.59 -11.70
CA ARG A 22 -11.48 14.38 -10.89
C ARG A 22 -10.40 14.50 -9.83
N THR A 23 -9.24 15.07 -10.16
CA THR A 23 -8.20 15.37 -9.18
C THR A 23 -8.75 16.27 -8.07
N GLN A 24 -9.51 17.29 -8.44
CA GLN A 24 -10.17 18.17 -7.47
C GLN A 24 -11.19 17.42 -6.61
N LYS A 25 -11.99 16.52 -7.20
CA LYS A 25 -12.95 15.68 -6.44
C LYS A 25 -12.26 14.68 -5.53
N VAL A 26 -11.10 14.12 -5.91
CA VAL A 26 -10.28 13.29 -5.03
C VAL A 26 -9.75 14.12 -3.86
N LYS A 27 -9.22 15.32 -4.11
CA LYS A 27 -8.81 16.25 -3.07
C LYS A 27 -9.96 16.55 -2.10
N GLU A 28 -11.13 16.92 -2.61
CA GLU A 28 -12.31 17.21 -1.80
C GLU A 28 -12.76 15.99 -0.99
N LYS A 29 -12.87 14.84 -1.64
CA LYS A 29 -13.44 13.64 -1.03
C LYS A 29 -12.50 12.97 -0.03
N TYR A 30 -11.20 12.88 -0.32
CA TYR A 30 -10.26 12.08 0.48
C TYR A 30 -9.39 12.91 1.41
N VAL A 31 -9.13 14.17 1.08
CA VAL A 31 -8.18 14.99 1.83
C VAL A 31 -8.81 16.23 2.44
N LEU A 32 -9.49 17.06 1.65
CA LEU A 32 -9.92 18.39 2.12
C LEU A 32 -11.27 18.39 2.84
N GLN A 33 -12.16 17.45 2.52
CA GLN A 33 -13.56 17.48 2.98
C GLN A 33 -13.68 17.45 4.52
N TYR A 34 -12.74 16.83 5.20
CA TYR A 34 -12.76 16.62 6.64
C TYR A 34 -11.61 17.31 7.38
N LEU A 35 -10.72 18.02 6.66
CA LEU A 35 -9.63 18.71 7.31
C LEU A 35 -10.04 20.10 7.80
N LEU A 36 -9.41 20.50 8.90
CA LEU A 36 -9.54 21.85 9.44
C LEU A 36 -8.88 22.86 8.48
N THR A 37 -9.43 24.05 8.43
CA THR A 37 -8.82 25.19 7.72
C THR A 37 -7.62 25.72 8.48
N GLU A 38 -6.70 26.41 7.78
CA GLU A 38 -5.53 27.06 8.40
C GLU A 38 -5.90 27.95 9.59
N LYS A 39 -7.02 28.69 9.47
CA LYS A 39 -7.53 29.54 10.56
C LYS A 39 -7.95 28.70 11.78
N GLN A 40 -8.61 27.57 11.57
CA GLN A 40 -8.99 26.64 12.64
C GLN A 40 -7.77 25.98 13.28
N LEU A 41 -6.78 25.60 12.45
CA LEU A 41 -5.51 25.03 12.95
C LEU A 41 -4.79 26.01 13.87
N SER A 42 -4.58 27.25 13.40
CA SER A 42 -3.93 28.30 14.22
C SER A 42 -4.68 28.52 15.53
N TYR A 43 -6.00 28.54 15.49
CA TYR A 43 -6.82 28.72 16.69
C TYR A 43 -6.72 27.52 17.66
N CYS A 44 -6.66 26.28 17.15
CA CYS A 44 -6.48 25.08 17.98
C CYS A 44 -5.14 25.06 18.72
N LEU A 45 -4.08 25.59 18.11
CA LEU A 45 -2.74 25.60 18.68
C LEU A 45 -2.54 26.61 19.81
N GLU A 46 -3.50 27.52 20.04
CA GLU A 46 -3.42 28.53 21.10
C GLU A 46 -3.74 27.93 22.49
N SER A 47 -4.65 26.95 22.60
CA SER A 47 -4.96 26.28 23.87
C SER A 47 -5.79 25.01 23.65
N ASP A 48 -5.76 24.10 24.62
CA ASP A 48 -6.57 22.87 24.60
C ASP A 48 -8.08 23.14 24.66
N ILE A 49 -8.51 24.20 25.32
CA ILE A 49 -9.92 24.62 25.35
C ILE A 49 -10.40 24.99 23.94
N LYS A 50 -9.57 25.75 23.18
CA LYS A 50 -9.87 26.12 21.79
C LYS A 50 -9.86 24.90 20.88
N LYS A 51 -8.90 23.97 21.10
CA LYS A 51 -8.82 22.69 20.40
C LYS A 51 -10.09 21.85 20.63
N GLN A 52 -10.50 21.66 21.89
CA GLN A 52 -11.73 20.93 22.24
C GLN A 52 -12.96 21.51 21.56
N ARG A 53 -13.11 22.83 21.57
CA ARG A 53 -14.24 23.52 20.92
C ARG A 53 -14.29 23.25 19.42
N VAL A 54 -13.17 23.40 18.71
CA VAL A 54 -13.10 23.18 17.25
C VAL A 54 -13.37 21.71 16.93
N ILE A 55 -12.84 20.78 17.72
CA ILE A 55 -13.07 19.35 17.51
C ILE A 55 -14.56 19.01 17.75
N ALA A 56 -15.19 19.53 18.79
CA ALA A 56 -16.63 19.32 19.01
C ALA A 56 -17.48 19.86 17.83
N GLU A 57 -17.14 21.03 17.31
CA GLU A 57 -17.79 21.59 16.11
C GLU A 57 -17.55 20.73 14.86
N TRP A 58 -16.36 20.13 14.73
CA TRP A 58 -16.00 19.21 13.64
C TRP A 58 -16.81 17.90 13.74
N GLU A 59 -16.89 17.29 14.92
CA GLU A 59 -17.67 16.08 15.18
C GLU A 59 -19.16 16.29 14.85
N ASN A 60 -19.73 17.43 15.24
CA ASN A 60 -21.10 17.77 14.94
C ASN A 60 -21.37 17.95 13.42
N ARG A 61 -20.39 18.48 12.69
CA ARG A 61 -20.49 18.63 11.22
C ARG A 61 -20.29 17.32 10.47
N HIS A 62 -19.58 16.34 11.06
CA HIS A 62 -19.18 15.10 10.40
C HIS A 62 -19.46 13.87 11.30
N PRO A 63 -20.74 13.63 11.71
CA PRO A 63 -21.07 12.62 12.72
C PRO A 63 -20.66 11.20 12.32
N GLU A 64 -20.79 10.83 11.05
CA GLU A 64 -20.37 9.51 10.57
C GLU A 64 -18.84 9.33 10.68
N LYS A 65 -18.07 10.36 10.29
CA LYS A 65 -16.61 10.32 10.40
C LYS A 65 -16.13 10.37 11.84
N ALA A 66 -16.83 11.08 12.71
CA ALA A 66 -16.55 11.10 14.14
C ALA A 66 -16.77 9.71 14.76
N SER A 67 -17.84 9.01 14.37
CA SER A 67 -18.13 7.65 14.82
C SER A 67 -17.06 6.65 14.34
N GLU A 68 -16.69 6.70 13.04
CA GLU A 68 -15.60 5.88 12.49
C GLU A 68 -14.27 6.15 13.20
N LEU A 69 -13.96 7.43 13.46
CA LEU A 69 -12.74 7.82 14.16
C LEU A 69 -12.71 7.32 15.59
N LYS A 70 -13.85 7.43 16.31
CA LYS A 70 -13.96 6.91 17.67
C LYS A 70 -13.63 5.42 17.72
N GLN A 71 -14.21 4.60 16.83
CA GLN A 71 -13.91 3.17 16.76
C GLN A 71 -12.44 2.90 16.51
N LYS A 72 -11.80 3.66 15.61
CA LYS A 72 -10.36 3.54 15.34
C LYS A 72 -9.50 3.92 16.55
N ILE A 73 -9.89 4.98 17.28
CA ILE A 73 -9.21 5.38 18.50
C ILE A 73 -9.34 4.29 19.57
N ASP A 74 -10.55 3.77 19.81
CA ASP A 74 -10.77 2.71 20.77
C ASP A 74 -9.95 1.45 20.44
N THR A 75 -9.90 1.07 19.16
CA THR A 75 -9.09 -0.06 18.71
C THR A 75 -7.58 0.20 18.88
N ALA A 76 -7.10 1.39 18.54
CA ALA A 76 -5.69 1.74 18.65
C ALA A 76 -5.22 1.81 20.11
N ILE A 77 -6.06 2.32 21.02
CA ILE A 77 -5.78 2.33 22.46
C ILE A 77 -5.78 0.91 23.02
N GLN A 78 -6.78 0.09 22.65
CA GLN A 78 -6.86 -1.29 23.12
C GLN A 78 -5.69 -2.17 22.67
N ARG A 79 -5.20 -1.97 21.45
CA ARG A 79 -4.15 -2.79 20.82
C ARG A 79 -2.77 -2.16 20.88
N GLY A 80 -2.68 -0.85 21.06
CA GLY A 80 -1.42 -0.11 21.15
C GLY A 80 -0.88 -0.06 22.58
N SER A 81 0.28 0.56 22.73
CA SER A 81 0.97 0.69 24.03
C SER A 81 0.63 1.97 24.80
N LEU A 82 -0.35 2.77 24.33
CA LEU A 82 -0.68 4.06 24.92
C LEU A 82 -1.71 3.92 26.05
N GLN A 83 -1.48 4.66 27.13
CA GLN A 83 -2.45 4.77 28.20
C GLN A 83 -3.64 5.66 27.79
N ASP A 84 -4.87 5.16 27.91
CA ASP A 84 -6.07 5.92 27.59
C ASP A 84 -6.20 7.15 28.49
N SER A 85 -6.47 8.29 27.89
CA SER A 85 -6.78 9.54 28.57
C SER A 85 -7.57 10.48 27.65
N GLU A 86 -8.32 11.42 28.25
CA GLU A 86 -9.05 12.43 27.48
C GLU A 86 -8.11 13.28 26.61
N ASN A 87 -6.92 13.59 27.12
CA ASN A 87 -5.91 14.36 26.37
C ASN A 87 -5.41 13.59 25.16
N LEU A 88 -5.11 12.29 25.31
CA LEU A 88 -4.72 11.44 24.17
C LEU A 88 -5.84 11.36 23.12
N ARG A 89 -7.08 11.15 23.57
CA ARG A 89 -8.24 11.08 22.67
C ARG A 89 -8.44 12.40 21.92
N LEU A 90 -8.30 13.53 22.60
CA LEU A 90 -8.36 14.85 21.97
C LEU A 90 -7.25 15.04 20.94
N GLU A 91 -6.03 14.63 21.28
CA GLU A 91 -4.87 14.72 20.38
C GLU A 91 -5.06 13.87 19.12
N LEU A 92 -5.52 12.63 19.26
CA LEU A 92 -5.81 11.74 18.12
C LEU A 92 -6.91 12.31 17.22
N LYS A 93 -7.96 12.88 17.78
CA LYS A 93 -9.02 13.57 17.02
C LYS A 93 -8.48 14.81 16.31
N PHE A 94 -7.64 15.59 17.00
CA PHE A 94 -7.02 16.77 16.42
C PHE A 94 -6.13 16.42 15.24
N LEU A 95 -5.19 15.48 15.40
CA LEU A 95 -4.29 15.10 14.32
C LEU A 95 -5.01 14.49 13.11
N TYR A 96 -6.09 13.75 13.35
CA TYR A 96 -6.92 13.23 12.26
C TYR A 96 -7.65 14.36 11.52
N SER A 97 -8.25 15.30 12.23
CA SER A 97 -8.98 16.42 11.61
C SER A 97 -8.07 17.50 11.05
N ALA A 98 -6.89 17.71 11.63
CA ALA A 98 -5.92 18.70 11.21
C ALA A 98 -5.09 18.27 9.99
N TYR A 99 -4.58 17.03 10.01
CA TYR A 99 -3.57 16.56 9.04
C TYR A 99 -3.95 15.23 8.37
N GLY A 100 -5.05 14.60 8.78
CA GLY A 100 -5.50 13.33 8.23
C GLY A 100 -4.79 12.09 8.79
N TYR A 101 -4.01 12.23 9.86
CA TYR A 101 -3.34 11.08 10.48
C TYR A 101 -4.34 10.19 11.21
N THR A 102 -4.29 8.90 10.94
CA THR A 102 -5.06 7.89 11.67
C THR A 102 -4.43 7.57 13.01
N PRO A 103 -5.19 7.00 13.97
CA PRO A 103 -4.61 6.51 15.23
C PRO A 103 -3.47 5.50 15.05
N ASN A 104 -3.54 4.63 14.04
CA ASN A 104 -2.47 3.69 13.73
C ASN A 104 -1.20 4.40 13.24
N GLU A 105 -1.33 5.46 12.43
CA GLU A 105 -0.19 6.29 12.02
C GLU A 105 0.43 7.01 13.22
N TYR A 106 -0.39 7.52 14.15
CA TYR A 106 0.10 8.11 15.40
C TYR A 106 1.02 7.15 16.16
N LEU A 107 0.59 5.89 16.30
CA LEU A 107 1.36 4.83 16.96
C LEU A 107 2.62 4.46 16.17
N SER A 108 2.46 4.12 14.89
CA SER A 108 3.55 3.62 14.06
C SER A 108 4.62 4.66 13.76
N TYR A 109 4.26 5.96 13.73
CA TYR A 109 5.21 7.07 13.55
C TYR A 109 5.81 7.58 14.88
N GLY A 110 5.33 7.07 16.01
CA GLY A 110 5.82 7.47 17.34
C GLY A 110 5.53 8.92 17.69
N PHE A 111 4.32 9.41 17.36
CA PHE A 111 3.96 10.81 17.55
C PHE A 111 3.85 11.25 19.02
N SER A 112 3.68 10.30 19.95
CA SER A 112 3.62 10.61 21.39
C SER A 112 4.82 11.36 21.95
N THR A 113 5.96 11.31 21.26
CA THR A 113 7.21 11.96 21.67
C THR A 113 7.64 13.10 20.75
N LYS A 114 6.79 13.50 19.78
CA LYS A 114 7.13 14.47 18.75
C LYS A 114 6.38 15.78 18.93
N SER A 115 7.04 16.89 18.63
CA SER A 115 6.41 18.21 18.49
C SER A 115 5.53 18.27 17.23
N TYR A 116 4.62 19.24 17.17
CA TYR A 116 3.78 19.44 15.96
C TYR A 116 4.61 19.77 14.71
N ASP A 117 5.75 20.42 14.83
CA ASP A 117 6.62 20.70 13.70
C ASP A 117 7.27 19.42 13.17
N GLU A 118 7.69 18.52 14.04
CA GLU A 118 8.17 17.19 13.64
C GLU A 118 7.05 16.35 13.02
N ILE A 119 5.83 16.36 13.60
CA ILE A 119 4.66 15.64 13.06
C ILE A 119 4.33 16.13 11.66
N ARG A 120 4.41 17.42 11.39
CA ARG A 120 4.13 18.02 10.07
C ARG A 120 5.13 17.60 8.99
N ALA A 121 6.31 17.12 9.37
CA ALA A 121 7.28 16.56 8.43
C ALA A 121 6.86 15.20 7.87
N PHE A 122 5.89 14.53 8.50
CA PHE A 122 5.34 13.27 7.99
C PHE A 122 4.26 13.52 6.94
N ILE A 123 3.95 12.47 6.18
CA ILE A 123 2.88 12.43 5.19
C ILE A 123 1.87 11.39 5.66
N SER A 124 0.60 11.78 5.85
CA SER A 124 -0.45 10.81 6.15
C SER A 124 -0.80 9.99 4.91
N ASP A 125 -1.39 8.81 5.10
CA ASP A 125 -1.86 7.96 4.01
C ASP A 125 -2.84 8.71 3.08
N ARG A 126 -3.72 9.55 3.65
CA ARG A 126 -4.59 10.44 2.87
C ARG A 126 -3.82 11.41 1.98
N GLN A 127 -2.73 11.98 2.49
CA GLN A 127 -1.91 12.92 1.73
C GLN A 127 -1.09 12.20 0.67
N SER A 128 -0.65 10.95 0.91
CA SER A 128 0.07 10.14 -0.08
C SER A 128 -0.75 9.90 -1.35
N VAL A 129 -2.06 9.74 -1.21
CA VAL A 129 -3.00 9.65 -2.34
C VAL A 129 -2.95 10.90 -3.21
N LEU A 130 -2.85 12.10 -2.60
CA LEU A 130 -2.74 13.35 -3.37
C LEU A 130 -1.45 13.43 -4.17
N TYR A 131 -0.32 13.06 -3.55
CA TYR A 131 0.97 13.01 -4.24
C TYR A 131 0.91 12.06 -5.44
N GLY A 132 0.33 10.86 -5.28
CA GLY A 132 0.12 9.93 -6.38
C GLY A 132 -0.67 10.55 -7.53
N TYR A 133 -1.78 11.23 -7.24
CA TYR A 133 -2.59 11.89 -8.27
C TYR A 133 -1.96 13.15 -8.85
N SER A 134 -1.10 13.84 -8.12
CA SER A 134 -0.42 15.04 -8.62
C SER A 134 0.74 14.71 -9.55
N MET A 135 1.46 13.65 -9.27
CA MET A 135 2.63 13.23 -10.05
C MET A 135 2.25 12.36 -11.26
N ASN A 136 1.28 11.46 -11.12
CA ASN A 136 0.97 10.46 -12.12
C ASN A 136 -0.12 10.91 -13.09
N HIS A 137 0.03 10.58 -14.37
CA HIS A 137 -0.98 10.86 -15.38
C HIS A 137 -2.19 9.93 -15.21
N LEU A 138 -3.37 10.50 -14.92
CA LEU A 138 -4.58 9.75 -14.53
C LEU A 138 -4.99 8.63 -15.50
N TYR A 139 -4.84 8.85 -16.80
CA TYR A 139 -5.15 7.80 -17.78
C TYR A 139 -4.17 6.64 -17.70
N ALA A 140 -2.87 6.93 -17.56
CA ALA A 140 -1.83 5.92 -17.47
C ALA A 140 -1.92 5.10 -16.16
N MET A 141 -2.40 5.71 -15.06
CA MET A 141 -2.65 4.99 -13.80
C MET A 141 -3.63 3.81 -13.95
N ASN A 142 -4.53 3.82 -14.96
CA ASN A 142 -5.42 2.69 -15.22
C ASN A 142 -4.67 1.39 -15.55
N LEU A 143 -3.41 1.47 -15.98
CA LEU A 143 -2.56 0.32 -16.15
C LEU A 143 -2.35 -0.43 -14.84
N PHE A 144 -2.06 0.32 -13.76
CA PHE A 144 -1.77 -0.23 -12.43
C PHE A 144 -3.02 -0.49 -11.59
N LEU A 145 -4.16 0.12 -11.93
CA LEU A 145 -5.45 -0.13 -11.28
C LEU A 145 -6.15 -1.39 -11.78
N ASP A 146 -5.62 -2.03 -12.81
CA ASP A 146 -6.08 -3.31 -13.37
C ASP A 146 -4.90 -4.29 -13.37
N LYS A 147 -4.92 -5.27 -12.45
CA LYS A 147 -3.85 -6.25 -12.27
C LYS A 147 -3.55 -7.04 -13.55
N TRP A 148 -4.58 -7.35 -14.36
CA TRP A 148 -4.37 -8.04 -15.62
C TRP A 148 -3.61 -7.19 -16.63
N ARG A 149 -3.93 -5.90 -16.74
CA ARG A 149 -3.17 -4.98 -17.61
C ARG A 149 -1.73 -4.82 -17.16
N THR A 150 -1.51 -4.74 -15.84
CA THR A 150 -0.15 -4.70 -15.27
C THR A 150 0.61 -5.97 -15.64
N TYR A 151 0.00 -7.15 -15.45
CA TYR A 151 0.61 -8.42 -15.84
C TYR A 151 0.96 -8.46 -17.34
N VAL A 152 0.02 -8.13 -18.21
CA VAL A 152 0.25 -8.18 -19.68
C VAL A 152 1.42 -7.27 -20.07
N LYS A 153 1.52 -6.06 -19.51
CA LYS A 153 2.60 -5.13 -19.84
C LYS A 153 3.95 -5.58 -19.30
N PHE A 154 3.99 -6.11 -18.10
CA PHE A 154 5.24 -6.45 -17.40
C PHE A 154 5.46 -7.97 -17.31
N ARG A 155 4.76 -8.76 -18.11
CA ARG A 155 4.79 -10.22 -18.10
C ARG A 155 6.19 -10.85 -17.99
N PRO A 156 7.21 -10.39 -18.70
CA PRO A 156 8.57 -10.97 -18.62
C PRO A 156 9.19 -10.88 -17.21
N TYR A 157 8.68 -10.03 -16.34
CA TYR A 157 9.21 -9.79 -14.99
C TYR A 157 8.36 -10.42 -13.87
N PHE A 158 7.25 -11.05 -14.24
CA PHE A 158 6.38 -11.73 -13.27
C PHE A 158 6.87 -13.13 -12.91
N HIS A 159 7.64 -13.78 -13.78
CA HIS A 159 8.19 -15.13 -13.62
C HIS A 159 7.17 -16.15 -13.12
N ARG A 160 5.91 -15.98 -13.45
CA ARG A 160 4.80 -16.89 -13.15
C ARG A 160 3.71 -16.78 -14.21
N GLU A 161 2.95 -17.86 -14.36
CA GLU A 161 1.80 -17.90 -15.24
C GLU A 161 0.61 -17.22 -14.55
N CYS A 162 -0.14 -16.40 -15.31
CA CYS A 162 -1.38 -15.80 -14.87
C CYS A 162 -2.43 -15.93 -15.99
N ALA A 163 -3.69 -16.06 -15.58
CA ALA A 163 -4.83 -16.00 -16.48
C ALA A 163 -5.94 -15.13 -15.91
N VAL A 164 -6.86 -14.67 -16.76
CA VAL A 164 -8.00 -13.85 -16.34
C VAL A 164 -9.29 -14.60 -16.58
N ILE A 165 -10.22 -14.46 -15.65
CA ILE A 165 -11.59 -15.00 -15.76
C ILE A 165 -12.56 -13.81 -15.73
N GLU A 166 -13.27 -13.59 -16.82
CA GLU A 166 -14.26 -12.50 -16.97
C GLU A 166 -15.59 -13.02 -17.51
N SER A 167 -15.57 -14.06 -18.36
CA SER A 167 -16.74 -14.59 -19.06
C SER A 167 -16.76 -16.11 -19.10
N GLU A 168 -17.84 -16.71 -19.60
CA GLU A 168 -17.96 -18.16 -19.82
C GLU A 168 -16.93 -18.66 -20.84
N GLU A 169 -16.55 -17.83 -21.79
CA GLU A 169 -15.59 -18.17 -22.86
C GLU A 169 -14.19 -18.46 -22.29
N ASP A 170 -13.90 -18.02 -21.06
CA ASP A 170 -12.60 -18.20 -20.40
C ASP A 170 -12.45 -19.60 -19.76
N TYR A 171 -13.48 -20.47 -19.82
CA TYR A 171 -13.44 -21.79 -19.18
C TYR A 171 -12.27 -22.66 -19.69
N GLY A 172 -12.05 -22.73 -21.00
CA GLY A 172 -10.95 -23.53 -21.56
C GLY A 172 -9.57 -23.05 -21.11
N THR A 173 -9.40 -21.72 -20.97
CA THR A 173 -8.17 -21.12 -20.42
C THR A 173 -8.02 -21.47 -18.95
N PHE A 174 -9.11 -21.39 -18.17
CA PHE A 174 -9.11 -21.77 -16.76
C PHE A 174 -8.77 -23.24 -16.55
N GLU A 175 -9.44 -24.14 -17.28
CA GLU A 175 -9.20 -25.59 -17.20
C GLU A 175 -7.74 -25.95 -17.54
N SER A 176 -7.20 -25.35 -18.61
CA SER A 176 -5.78 -25.52 -18.97
C SER A 176 -4.83 -25.02 -17.89
N PHE A 177 -5.16 -23.87 -17.26
CA PHE A 177 -4.36 -23.29 -16.19
C PHE A 177 -4.35 -24.19 -14.93
N VAL A 178 -5.54 -24.63 -14.45
CA VAL A 178 -5.63 -25.42 -13.20
C VAL A 178 -5.09 -26.84 -13.35
N ASN A 179 -5.06 -27.39 -14.56
CA ASN A 179 -4.40 -28.68 -14.83
C ASN A 179 -2.87 -28.58 -14.66
N LYS A 180 -2.27 -27.41 -14.89
CA LYS A 180 -0.84 -27.16 -14.64
C LYS A 180 -0.58 -26.73 -13.19
N HIS A 181 -1.48 -25.91 -12.64
CA HIS A 181 -1.37 -25.26 -11.34
C HIS A 181 -2.59 -25.61 -10.46
N PRO A 182 -2.66 -26.84 -9.91
CA PRO A 182 -3.83 -27.29 -9.13
C PRO A 182 -4.02 -26.50 -7.83
N VAL A 183 -2.98 -25.86 -7.35
CA VAL A 183 -3.02 -24.86 -6.26
C VAL A 183 -2.61 -23.52 -6.84
N PHE A 184 -3.45 -22.50 -6.70
CA PHE A 184 -3.21 -21.19 -7.29
C PHE A 184 -3.78 -20.07 -6.43
N VAL A 185 -3.36 -18.84 -6.69
CA VAL A 185 -3.88 -17.64 -6.03
C VAL A 185 -4.91 -16.95 -6.92
N LYS A 186 -6.10 -16.73 -6.40
CA LYS A 186 -7.14 -15.88 -7.01
C LYS A 186 -7.08 -14.50 -6.42
N LYS A 187 -7.14 -13.46 -7.26
CA LYS A 187 -7.24 -12.05 -6.83
C LYS A 187 -8.33 -11.33 -7.61
N ASP A 188 -9.07 -10.45 -6.95
CA ASP A 188 -9.93 -9.51 -7.65
C ASP A 188 -9.06 -8.47 -8.38
N VAL A 189 -9.36 -8.26 -9.67
CA VAL A 189 -8.51 -7.40 -10.53
C VAL A 189 -8.38 -5.97 -10.03
N PHE A 190 -9.43 -5.44 -9.37
CA PHE A 190 -9.53 -4.03 -8.95
C PHE A 190 -9.42 -3.81 -7.44
N GLU A 191 -9.28 -4.87 -6.63
CA GLU A 191 -9.12 -4.75 -5.18
C GLU A 191 -7.65 -4.58 -4.78
N SER A 192 -7.42 -4.05 -3.58
CA SER A 192 -6.10 -3.76 -3.03
C SER A 192 -5.99 -4.19 -1.56
N CYS A 193 -4.80 -4.09 -0.97
CA CYS A 193 -4.53 -4.39 0.44
C CYS A 193 -4.86 -5.84 0.83
N GLY A 194 -4.62 -6.81 -0.04
CA GLY A 194 -4.88 -8.23 0.22
C GLY A 194 -6.35 -8.64 0.23
N ARG A 195 -7.28 -7.70 0.01
CA ARG A 195 -8.71 -8.01 -0.07
C ARG A 195 -9.03 -8.80 -1.33
N GLY A 196 -9.85 -9.84 -1.18
CA GLY A 196 -10.23 -10.70 -2.30
C GLY A 196 -9.10 -11.61 -2.80
N VAL A 197 -8.01 -11.76 -2.03
CA VAL A 197 -6.97 -12.76 -2.28
C VAL A 197 -7.39 -14.09 -1.65
N GLU A 198 -7.34 -15.16 -2.40
CA GLU A 198 -7.73 -16.51 -1.99
C GLU A 198 -6.73 -17.52 -2.55
N LEU A 199 -6.24 -18.41 -1.68
CA LEU A 199 -5.51 -19.61 -2.12
C LEU A 199 -6.53 -20.70 -2.44
N VAL A 200 -6.60 -21.10 -3.70
CA VAL A 200 -7.52 -22.13 -4.20
C VAL A 200 -6.76 -23.41 -4.42
N ASP A 201 -7.30 -24.52 -3.93
CA ASP A 201 -6.79 -25.87 -4.13
C ASP A 201 -7.89 -26.68 -4.82
N ILE A 202 -7.67 -27.03 -6.08
CA ILE A 202 -8.65 -27.74 -6.91
C ILE A 202 -9.04 -29.10 -6.31
N SER A 203 -8.13 -29.74 -5.57
CA SER A 203 -8.41 -31.04 -4.91
C SER A 203 -9.50 -30.93 -3.83
N LYS A 204 -9.77 -29.73 -3.34
CA LYS A 204 -10.81 -29.44 -2.32
C LYS A 204 -12.12 -28.93 -2.93
N GLU A 205 -12.15 -28.71 -4.23
CA GLU A 205 -13.35 -28.28 -4.95
C GLU A 205 -14.14 -29.51 -5.47
N THR A 206 -15.44 -29.39 -5.58
CA THR A 206 -16.29 -30.47 -6.07
C THR A 206 -15.95 -30.85 -7.51
N SER A 207 -15.69 -29.86 -8.35
CA SER A 207 -15.21 -30.02 -9.72
C SER A 207 -14.54 -28.74 -10.24
N ILE A 208 -13.69 -28.87 -11.27
CA ILE A 208 -13.09 -27.73 -11.97
C ILE A 208 -14.19 -26.77 -12.48
N ARG A 209 -15.29 -27.30 -12.98
CA ARG A 209 -16.41 -26.52 -13.52
C ARG A 209 -17.10 -25.70 -12.42
N GLU A 210 -17.37 -26.28 -11.27
CA GLU A 210 -17.99 -25.57 -10.16
C GLU A 210 -17.06 -24.49 -9.56
N CYS A 211 -15.76 -24.80 -9.43
CA CYS A 211 -14.76 -23.79 -9.05
C CYS A 211 -14.78 -22.60 -10.01
N PHE A 212 -14.75 -22.84 -11.33
CA PHE A 212 -14.86 -21.78 -12.33
C PHE A 212 -16.12 -20.93 -12.15
N GLN A 213 -17.28 -21.57 -11.98
CA GLN A 213 -18.55 -20.87 -11.77
C GLN A 213 -18.54 -20.04 -10.48
N ARG A 214 -17.96 -20.56 -9.41
CA ARG A 214 -17.80 -19.85 -8.14
C ARG A 214 -16.94 -18.59 -8.30
N LEU A 215 -15.77 -18.71 -8.92
CA LEU A 215 -14.83 -17.62 -9.11
C LEU A 215 -15.39 -16.51 -10.02
N ARG A 216 -16.15 -16.90 -11.06
CA ARG A 216 -16.76 -15.98 -12.02
C ARG A 216 -17.91 -15.14 -11.44
N LYS A 217 -18.59 -15.63 -10.37
CA LYS A 217 -19.77 -14.96 -9.78
C LYS A 217 -19.48 -13.54 -9.29
N THR A 218 -18.28 -13.25 -8.88
CA THR A 218 -17.98 -12.00 -8.16
C THR A 218 -17.67 -10.84 -9.09
N ARG A 219 -16.67 -10.96 -9.94
CA ARG A 219 -16.20 -9.94 -10.91
C ARG A 219 -15.10 -10.55 -11.77
N LYS A 220 -14.50 -9.73 -12.64
CA LYS A 220 -13.25 -10.06 -13.32
C LYS A 220 -12.16 -10.39 -12.27
N VAL A 221 -11.65 -11.61 -12.31
CA VAL A 221 -10.57 -12.07 -11.42
C VAL A 221 -9.33 -12.46 -12.23
N ILE A 222 -8.18 -12.31 -11.62
CA ILE A 222 -6.93 -12.88 -12.09
C ILE A 222 -6.60 -14.10 -11.23
N ILE A 223 -6.19 -15.17 -11.87
CA ILE A 223 -5.63 -16.35 -11.22
C ILE A 223 -4.12 -16.39 -11.55
N GLU A 224 -3.32 -16.72 -10.55
CA GLU A 224 -1.87 -16.67 -10.63
C GLU A 224 -1.28 -17.96 -10.05
N GLU A 225 -0.26 -18.49 -10.71
CA GLU A 225 0.61 -19.51 -10.12
C GLU A 225 1.12 -19.04 -8.75
N VAL A 226 1.20 -19.95 -7.79
CA VAL A 226 1.70 -19.63 -6.44
C VAL A 226 3.17 -19.25 -6.52
N VAL A 227 3.50 -18.09 -5.99
CA VAL A 227 4.90 -17.64 -5.91
C VAL A 227 5.62 -18.41 -4.80
N CYS A 228 6.65 -19.15 -5.17
CA CYS A 228 7.57 -19.77 -4.23
C CYS A 228 8.74 -18.83 -3.98
N GLN A 229 8.77 -18.21 -2.78
CA GLN A 229 9.91 -17.36 -2.42
C GLN A 229 11.17 -18.19 -2.20
N SER A 230 12.33 -17.58 -2.43
CA SER A 230 13.63 -18.24 -2.22
C SER A 230 13.83 -18.66 -0.77
N SER A 231 14.63 -19.72 -0.56
CA SER A 231 14.99 -20.20 0.77
C SER A 231 15.59 -19.10 1.66
N LYS A 232 16.30 -18.13 1.09
CA LYS A 232 16.89 -17.01 1.84
C LYS A 232 15.81 -16.11 2.46
N LEU A 233 14.77 -15.71 1.72
CA LEU A 233 13.69 -14.89 2.26
C LEU A 233 12.75 -15.71 3.16
N ALA A 234 12.58 -17.00 2.90
CA ALA A 234 11.82 -17.90 3.75
C ALA A 234 12.37 -18.01 5.19
N LEU A 235 13.65 -17.69 5.41
CA LEU A 235 14.21 -17.57 6.77
C LEU A 235 13.51 -16.51 7.61
N LEU A 236 13.10 -15.38 7.02
CA LEU A 236 12.36 -14.36 7.75
C LEU A 236 10.96 -14.85 8.13
N ASN A 237 10.23 -15.37 7.16
CA ASN A 237 8.94 -16.04 7.37
C ASN A 237 8.65 -16.94 6.17
N HIS A 238 8.27 -18.18 6.43
CA HIS A 238 7.96 -19.18 5.39
C HIS A 238 6.47 -19.25 5.03
N SER A 239 5.60 -18.71 5.87
CA SER A 239 4.13 -18.83 5.70
C SER A 239 3.57 -17.88 4.65
N SER A 240 4.24 -16.74 4.41
CA SER A 240 3.86 -15.78 3.36
C SER A 240 5.02 -15.50 2.43
N VAL A 241 4.73 -14.98 1.26
CA VAL A 241 5.74 -14.37 0.39
C VAL A 241 6.13 -13.03 0.98
N ASN A 242 7.38 -12.89 1.45
CA ASN A 242 7.89 -11.62 1.99
C ASN A 242 8.26 -10.70 0.82
N THR A 243 7.65 -9.51 0.75
CA THR A 243 7.80 -8.63 -0.41
C THR A 243 8.54 -7.34 -0.08
N VAL A 244 9.47 -6.96 -0.95
CA VAL A 244 10.14 -5.65 -0.88
C VAL A 244 9.29 -4.62 -1.62
N ARG A 245 8.85 -3.57 -0.92
CA ARG A 245 8.32 -2.37 -1.52
C ARG A 245 9.47 -1.48 -1.98
N CYS A 246 9.60 -1.31 -3.29
CA CYS A 246 10.60 -0.47 -3.92
C CYS A 246 9.91 0.72 -4.59
N PHE A 247 10.16 1.95 -4.12
CA PHE A 247 9.63 3.15 -4.78
C PHE A 247 10.55 3.58 -5.90
N THR A 248 10.00 3.77 -7.08
CA THR A 248 10.68 4.44 -8.19
C THR A 248 10.09 5.81 -8.42
N LEU A 249 10.94 6.81 -8.61
CA LEU A 249 10.56 8.17 -8.96
C LEU A 249 11.37 8.64 -10.16
N MET A 250 10.66 9.05 -11.22
CA MET A 250 11.28 9.53 -12.44
C MET A 250 11.48 11.05 -12.37
N LEU A 251 12.74 11.46 -12.33
CA LEU A 251 13.17 12.86 -12.35
C LEU A 251 13.70 13.22 -13.75
N LYS A 252 13.93 14.51 -14.03
CA LYS A 252 14.62 14.96 -15.26
C LYS A 252 16.02 14.36 -15.38
N SER A 253 16.69 14.11 -14.25
CA SER A 253 18.04 13.52 -14.20
C SER A 253 18.09 11.99 -14.34
N GLY A 254 16.94 11.31 -14.33
CA GLY A 254 16.83 9.85 -14.38
C GLY A 254 15.93 9.27 -13.31
N ILE A 255 15.87 7.94 -13.22
CA ILE A 255 15.02 7.24 -12.26
C ILE A 255 15.81 6.97 -10.98
N ILE A 256 15.28 7.46 -9.86
CA ILE A 256 15.81 7.20 -8.51
C ILE A 256 14.93 6.21 -7.75
N ILE A 257 15.52 5.60 -6.72
CA ILE A 257 14.82 4.79 -5.72
C ILE A 257 15.02 5.47 -4.37
N PRO A 258 14.08 6.36 -3.97
CA PRO A 258 14.25 7.15 -2.76
C PRO A 258 14.11 6.31 -1.49
N TRP A 259 13.23 5.31 -1.49
CA TRP A 259 12.94 4.48 -0.31
C TRP A 259 12.65 3.05 -0.68
N THR A 260 13.03 2.15 0.22
CA THR A 260 12.71 0.72 0.19
C THR A 260 12.41 0.23 1.59
N PHE A 261 11.52 -0.76 1.69
CA PHE A 261 11.28 -1.52 2.92
C PHE A 261 10.75 -2.91 2.56
N ILE A 262 10.88 -3.86 3.46
CA ILE A 262 10.32 -5.19 3.28
C ILE A 262 9.09 -5.36 4.17
N LYS A 263 8.09 -6.05 3.64
CA LYS A 263 6.92 -6.56 4.36
C LYS A 263 7.17 -8.01 4.70
N VAL A 264 6.95 -8.38 5.96
CA VAL A 264 7.18 -9.73 6.46
C VAL A 264 5.93 -10.19 7.21
N GLY A 265 5.31 -11.28 6.78
CA GLY A 265 4.15 -11.84 7.47
C GLY A 265 4.53 -12.48 8.79
N ARG A 266 3.56 -12.76 9.65
CA ARG A 266 3.73 -13.46 10.93
C ARG A 266 2.47 -14.25 11.32
N ASN A 267 2.56 -15.04 12.39
CA ASN A 267 1.44 -15.83 12.95
C ASN A 267 0.83 -16.79 11.93
N GLY A 268 1.65 -17.38 11.04
CA GLY A 268 1.16 -18.29 10.01
C GLY A 268 0.32 -17.66 8.91
N SER A 269 0.26 -16.32 8.83
CA SER A 269 -0.48 -15.61 7.78
C SER A 269 0.07 -15.93 6.39
N PHE A 270 -0.82 -16.17 5.43
CA PHE A 270 -0.47 -16.35 4.01
C PHE A 270 -0.06 -15.03 3.34
N VAL A 271 -0.47 -13.88 3.88
CA VAL A 271 -0.16 -12.55 3.36
C VAL A 271 0.80 -11.79 4.28
N ASP A 272 1.68 -10.99 3.71
CA ASP A 272 2.70 -10.19 4.39
C ASP A 272 2.26 -8.75 4.73
N ASN A 273 1.05 -8.37 4.35
CA ASN A 273 0.56 -6.99 4.47
C ASN A 273 0.48 -6.52 5.94
N GLY A 274 0.96 -5.31 6.22
CA GLY A 274 0.92 -4.70 7.56
C GLY A 274 -0.49 -4.64 8.16
N GLY A 275 -1.51 -4.27 7.37
CA GLY A 275 -2.91 -4.27 7.81
C GLY A 275 -3.51 -5.66 8.08
N ALA A 276 -2.82 -6.74 7.69
CA ALA A 276 -3.15 -8.12 8.04
C ALA A 276 -2.27 -8.65 9.20
N GLY A 277 -1.59 -7.75 9.90
CA GLY A 277 -0.73 -8.08 11.05
C GLY A 277 0.74 -8.34 10.71
N GLY A 278 1.17 -8.10 9.46
CA GLY A 278 2.57 -8.18 9.05
C GLY A 278 3.45 -7.10 9.67
N LEU A 279 4.77 -7.24 9.49
CA LEU A 279 5.79 -6.31 9.95
C LEU A 279 6.39 -5.56 8.77
N LEU A 280 6.72 -4.28 8.98
CA LEU A 280 7.48 -3.46 8.04
C LEU A 280 8.91 -3.30 8.59
N VAL A 281 9.91 -3.53 7.76
CA VAL A 281 11.32 -3.41 8.13
C VAL A 281 12.04 -2.53 7.11
N GLY A 282 12.73 -1.49 7.57
CA GLY A 282 13.50 -0.59 6.71
C GLY A 282 14.71 -1.27 6.09
N ILE A 283 15.07 -0.84 4.89
CA ILE A 283 16.21 -1.34 4.14
C ILE A 283 17.18 -0.18 3.87
N ASP A 284 18.46 -0.39 4.09
CA ASP A 284 19.51 0.44 3.49
C ASP A 284 19.44 0.27 1.97
N SER A 285 18.88 1.26 1.28
CA SER A 285 18.61 1.19 -0.17
C SER A 285 19.87 1.07 -1.03
N GLU A 286 21.05 1.43 -0.51
CA GLU A 286 22.31 1.28 -1.22
C GLU A 286 22.87 -0.14 -1.10
N LYS A 287 22.70 -0.77 0.07
CA LYS A 287 23.33 -2.05 0.40
C LYS A 287 22.41 -3.25 0.31
N GLY A 288 21.09 -3.05 0.33
CA GLY A 288 20.11 -4.14 0.41
C GLY A 288 20.13 -4.88 1.74
N ILE A 289 20.46 -4.18 2.84
CA ILE A 289 20.54 -4.77 4.18
C ILE A 289 19.44 -4.17 5.04
N LEU A 290 18.73 -5.01 5.77
CA LEU A 290 17.74 -4.56 6.74
C LEU A 290 18.43 -3.76 7.84
N ASN A 291 17.97 -2.53 8.08
CA ASN A 291 18.66 -1.57 8.97
C ASN A 291 17.82 -1.09 10.14
N THR A 292 16.55 -1.48 10.23
CA THR A 292 15.66 -1.14 11.34
C THR A 292 15.12 -2.39 12.03
N ASP A 293 14.50 -2.19 13.20
CA ASP A 293 13.60 -3.19 13.78
C ASP A 293 12.33 -3.30 12.93
N GLY A 294 11.64 -4.44 13.01
CA GLY A 294 10.32 -4.60 12.44
C GLY A 294 9.30 -3.75 13.21
N VAL A 295 8.34 -3.13 12.51
CA VAL A 295 7.26 -2.37 13.14
C VAL A 295 5.92 -2.87 12.63
N ASP A 296 4.96 -3.08 13.53
CA ASP A 296 3.57 -3.39 13.17
C ASP A 296 2.69 -2.13 13.08
N GLU A 297 1.43 -2.33 12.71
CA GLU A 297 0.46 -1.24 12.54
C GLU A 297 0.10 -0.50 13.86
N TYR A 298 0.44 -1.09 15.02
CA TYR A 298 0.23 -0.50 16.35
C TYR A 298 1.49 0.11 16.95
N GLY A 299 2.60 0.17 16.18
CA GLY A 299 3.85 0.80 16.59
C GLY A 299 4.75 -0.07 17.46
N TYR A 300 4.38 -1.32 17.74
CA TYR A 300 5.28 -2.26 18.43
C TYR A 300 6.50 -2.58 17.56
N ARG A 301 7.66 -2.60 18.21
CA ARG A 301 8.94 -2.85 17.55
C ARG A 301 9.52 -4.19 17.94
N TYR A 302 10.09 -4.87 16.95
CA TYR A 302 10.61 -6.22 17.04
C TYR A 302 12.04 -6.24 16.49
N GLU A 303 13.03 -6.51 17.35
CA GLU A 303 14.43 -6.70 16.92
C GLU A 303 14.59 -7.95 16.05
N LYS A 304 13.78 -8.97 16.36
CA LYS A 304 13.75 -10.26 15.69
C LYS A 304 12.33 -10.60 15.27
N HIS A 305 12.22 -11.38 14.20
CA HIS A 305 10.92 -11.91 13.80
C HIS A 305 10.32 -12.79 14.90
N PRO A 306 9.06 -12.54 15.33
CA PRO A 306 8.48 -13.23 16.50
C PRO A 306 8.34 -14.75 16.32
N ASP A 307 8.05 -15.23 15.09
CA ASP A 307 7.83 -16.65 14.83
C ASP A 307 9.14 -17.41 14.56
N THR A 308 10.12 -16.78 13.90
CA THR A 308 11.37 -17.45 13.46
C THR A 308 12.58 -17.13 14.33
N GLY A 309 12.53 -16.05 15.12
CA GLY A 309 13.67 -15.59 15.93
C GLY A 309 14.81 -14.95 15.12
N ILE A 310 14.67 -14.79 13.80
CA ILE A 310 15.68 -14.20 12.94
C ILE A 310 15.77 -12.69 13.21
N ALA A 311 16.99 -12.19 13.46
CA ALA A 311 17.24 -10.76 13.63
C ALA A 311 17.03 -10.01 12.31
N PHE A 312 16.35 -8.87 12.38
CA PHE A 312 16.13 -8.03 11.20
C PHE A 312 17.39 -7.29 10.81
N LYS A 313 17.96 -6.47 11.72
CA LYS A 313 19.15 -5.68 11.42
C LYS A 313 20.34 -6.57 11.01
N GLY A 314 20.92 -6.21 9.88
CA GLY A 314 22.04 -6.98 9.31
C GLY A 314 21.63 -8.11 8.36
N PHE A 315 20.33 -8.40 8.23
CA PHE A 315 19.88 -9.40 7.25
C PHE A 315 20.04 -8.84 5.83
N ALA A 316 20.90 -9.49 5.04
CA ALA A 316 21.18 -9.08 3.66
C ALA A 316 20.17 -9.73 2.71
N LEU A 317 19.56 -8.92 1.87
CA LEU A 317 18.67 -9.36 0.79
C LEU A 317 19.51 -9.86 -0.40
N PRO A 318 19.08 -10.94 -1.06
CA PRO A 318 19.84 -11.50 -2.18
C PRO A 318 19.72 -10.59 -3.42
N GLU A 319 20.76 -10.62 -4.25
CA GLU A 319 20.78 -10.01 -5.61
C GLU A 319 20.20 -8.58 -5.64
N TRP A 320 20.57 -7.75 -4.67
CA TRP A 320 19.97 -6.42 -4.46
C TRP A 320 20.08 -5.51 -5.70
N ASP A 321 21.28 -5.41 -6.29
CA ASP A 321 21.50 -4.56 -7.47
C ASP A 321 20.66 -5.00 -8.67
N SER A 322 20.39 -6.30 -8.80
CA SER A 322 19.50 -6.85 -9.80
C SER A 322 18.07 -6.35 -9.63
N MET A 323 17.55 -6.35 -8.39
CA MET A 323 16.23 -5.80 -8.08
C MET A 323 16.13 -4.31 -8.39
N ILE A 324 17.12 -3.53 -7.97
CA ILE A 324 17.19 -2.08 -8.23
C ILE A 324 17.17 -1.79 -9.73
N THR A 325 17.98 -2.53 -10.49
CA THR A 325 18.04 -2.41 -11.94
C THR A 325 16.71 -2.78 -12.59
N LEU A 326 16.09 -3.86 -12.15
CA LEU A 326 14.79 -4.32 -12.62
C LEU A 326 13.69 -3.28 -12.37
N CYS A 327 13.59 -2.74 -11.17
CA CYS A 327 12.59 -1.71 -10.82
C CYS A 327 12.77 -0.46 -11.69
N LYS A 328 13.99 0.02 -11.89
CA LYS A 328 14.28 1.16 -12.78
C LYS A 328 13.90 0.87 -14.24
N LYS A 329 14.20 -0.33 -14.73
CA LYS A 329 13.86 -0.77 -16.08
C LYS A 329 12.34 -0.79 -16.30
N MET A 330 11.59 -1.34 -15.35
CA MET A 330 10.14 -1.37 -15.41
C MET A 330 9.52 0.03 -15.33
N ALA A 331 10.02 0.90 -14.45
CA ALA A 331 9.54 2.28 -14.33
C ALA A 331 9.76 3.05 -15.66
N ALA A 332 10.87 2.84 -16.34
CA ALA A 332 11.16 3.46 -17.64
C ALA A 332 10.18 3.04 -18.75
N MET A 333 9.50 1.90 -18.61
CA MET A 333 8.49 1.43 -19.59
C MET A 333 7.15 2.20 -19.49
N GLU A 334 6.93 2.98 -18.44
CA GLU A 334 5.70 3.78 -18.26
C GLU A 334 6.02 5.19 -17.73
N PRO A 335 6.65 6.05 -18.54
CA PRO A 335 7.09 7.38 -18.11
C PRO A 335 5.94 8.34 -17.74
N LYS A 336 4.70 8.00 -18.10
CA LYS A 336 3.52 8.76 -17.69
C LYS A 336 3.06 8.48 -16.24
N VAL A 337 3.69 7.50 -15.59
CA VAL A 337 3.47 7.19 -14.17
C VAL A 337 4.84 7.26 -13.47
N PRO A 338 5.38 8.47 -13.26
CA PRO A 338 6.72 8.67 -12.70
C PRO A 338 6.88 8.20 -11.25
N TRP A 339 5.79 8.04 -10.51
CA TRP A 339 5.78 7.54 -9.14
C TRP A 339 5.11 6.18 -9.07
N ILE A 340 5.88 5.13 -8.78
CA ILE A 340 5.38 3.76 -8.67
C ILE A 340 6.03 3.09 -7.46
N GLY A 341 5.22 2.40 -6.64
CA GLY A 341 5.69 1.45 -5.64
C GLY A 341 5.57 0.02 -6.17
N TRP A 342 6.70 -0.64 -6.39
CA TRP A 342 6.77 -2.03 -6.81
C TRP A 342 6.81 -2.96 -5.62
N ASP A 343 5.99 -4.01 -5.61
CA ASP A 343 6.12 -5.12 -4.69
C ASP A 343 6.89 -6.24 -5.37
N MET A 344 8.06 -6.56 -4.82
CA MET A 344 9.02 -7.49 -5.39
C MET A 344 9.21 -8.69 -4.47
N ALA A 345 9.12 -9.89 -5.01
CA ALA A 345 9.46 -11.13 -4.31
C ALA A 345 10.72 -11.75 -4.91
N HIS A 346 11.58 -12.30 -4.07
CA HIS A 346 12.73 -13.05 -4.54
C HIS A 346 12.40 -14.54 -4.59
N THR A 347 12.62 -15.16 -5.74
CA THR A 347 12.37 -16.58 -6.03
C THR A 347 13.67 -17.26 -6.43
N ASP A 348 13.65 -18.55 -6.67
CA ASP A 348 14.80 -19.29 -7.20
C ASP A 348 15.17 -18.89 -8.64
N HIS A 349 14.29 -18.11 -9.30
CA HIS A 349 14.52 -17.51 -10.62
C HIS A 349 14.91 -16.02 -10.55
N GLY A 350 15.31 -15.53 -9.38
CA GLY A 350 15.62 -14.13 -9.10
C GLY A 350 14.38 -13.32 -8.70
N TRP A 351 14.48 -11.99 -8.82
CA TRP A 351 13.42 -11.06 -8.43
C TRP A 351 12.25 -11.07 -9.40
N SER A 352 11.05 -11.23 -8.85
CA SER A 352 9.77 -11.27 -9.56
C SER A 352 8.86 -10.15 -9.06
N VAL A 353 8.12 -9.52 -9.97
CA VAL A 353 7.09 -8.53 -9.62
C VAL A 353 5.85 -9.23 -9.08
N ILE A 354 5.36 -8.79 -7.94
CA ILE A 354 4.05 -9.16 -7.40
C ILE A 354 2.99 -8.21 -7.90
N GLU A 355 3.22 -6.90 -7.74
CA GLU A 355 2.36 -5.85 -8.28
C GLU A 355 3.08 -4.49 -8.37
N GLY A 356 2.48 -3.57 -9.13
CA GLY A 356 2.88 -2.17 -9.18
C GLY A 356 1.75 -1.27 -8.68
N ASN A 357 2.08 -0.31 -7.82
CA ASN A 357 1.13 0.59 -7.17
C ASN A 357 1.39 2.04 -7.60
N CYS A 358 0.47 2.63 -8.38
CA CYS A 358 0.55 4.02 -8.82
C CYS A 358 0.03 5.04 -7.78
N ILE A 359 -0.60 4.56 -6.72
CA ILE A 359 -0.93 5.33 -5.51
C ILE A 359 -0.28 4.55 -4.37
N SER A 360 1.00 4.83 -4.14
CA SER A 360 1.78 4.07 -3.18
C SER A 360 1.80 4.76 -1.82
N GLU A 361 1.41 4.01 -0.79
CA GLU A 361 1.41 4.46 0.59
C GLU A 361 2.83 4.76 1.07
N THR A 362 3.00 5.87 1.78
CA THR A 362 4.31 6.30 2.31
C THR A 362 4.52 5.90 3.77
N ILE A 363 3.66 5.04 4.32
CA ILE A 363 3.72 4.61 5.72
C ILE A 363 5.04 3.89 6.01
N GLY A 364 5.42 2.91 5.18
CA GLY A 364 6.58 2.07 5.41
C GLY A 364 7.89 2.83 5.66
N PRO A 365 8.37 3.70 4.76
CA PRO A 365 9.62 4.42 4.97
C PRO A 365 9.57 5.37 6.17
N GLN A 366 8.40 5.85 6.58
CA GLN A 366 8.24 6.75 7.71
C GLN A 366 8.17 6.00 9.05
N SER A 367 7.38 4.93 9.12
CA SER A 367 7.20 4.14 10.34
C SER A 367 8.47 3.35 10.72
N THR A 368 9.18 2.79 9.74
CA THR A 368 10.40 2.04 9.99
C THR A 368 11.52 2.92 10.53
N ASN A 369 11.65 4.16 10.02
CA ASN A 369 12.72 5.09 10.38
C ASN A 369 12.29 6.14 11.41
N LEU A 370 11.03 6.20 11.85
CA LEU A 370 10.47 7.24 12.71
C LEU A 370 10.77 8.67 12.22
N ARG A 371 10.83 8.85 10.91
CA ARG A 371 11.23 10.10 10.25
C ARG A 371 10.22 10.50 9.18
N GLY A 372 9.80 11.76 9.19
CA GLY A 372 9.01 12.35 8.12
C GLY A 372 9.81 12.49 6.82
N ILE A 373 9.13 12.33 5.69
CA ILE A 373 9.73 12.38 4.35
C ILE A 373 9.15 13.50 3.47
N ARG A 374 8.29 14.38 4.03
CA ARG A 374 7.59 15.41 3.27
C ARG A 374 8.54 16.31 2.49
N ALA A 375 9.48 16.95 3.18
CA ALA A 375 10.41 17.88 2.55
C ALA A 375 11.25 17.20 1.47
N GLU A 376 11.64 15.95 1.69
CA GLU A 376 12.41 15.17 0.73
C GLU A 376 11.56 14.87 -0.54
N LEU A 377 10.30 14.42 -0.36
CA LEU A 377 9.40 14.16 -1.50
C LEU A 377 9.09 15.43 -2.28
N GLU A 378 8.79 16.54 -1.59
CA GLU A 378 8.50 17.83 -2.23
C GLU A 378 9.71 18.36 -3.02
N ASN A 379 10.94 18.17 -2.49
CA ASN A 379 12.16 18.49 -3.21
C ASN A 379 12.35 17.61 -4.48
N TYR A 380 11.96 16.34 -4.44
CA TYR A 380 11.96 15.49 -5.64
C TYR A 380 10.92 15.96 -6.67
N ILE A 381 9.73 16.31 -6.23
CA ILE A 381 8.66 16.82 -7.12
C ILE A 381 9.12 18.06 -7.89
N LEU A 382 9.87 18.96 -7.25
CA LEU A 382 10.42 20.15 -7.92
C LEU A 382 11.45 19.80 -9.01
N LYS A 383 12.01 18.59 -8.99
CA LYS A 383 13.01 18.10 -9.97
C LYS A 383 12.40 17.23 -11.07
N MET A 384 11.10 16.96 -11.02
CA MET A 384 10.35 16.26 -12.08
C MET A 384 10.03 17.20 -13.24
#